data_327f1bfe0c9e72b055e2f893f89ea2f6
#
_entry.id   327f1bfe0c9e72b055e2f893f89ea2f6
#
_cell.length_a   1.000
_cell.length_b   1.000
_cell.length_c   1.000
_cell.angle_alpha   90.00
_cell.angle_beta   90.00
_cell.angle_gamma   90.00
#
_symmetry.space_group_name_H-M   'P 1'
#
loop_
_entity.id
_entity.type
_entity.pdbx_description
1 polymer ?
#
loop_
_entity_poly.entity_id
_entity_poly.type
_entity_poly.pdbx_seq_one_letter_code
_entity_poly.pdbx_strand_id
1 'polypeptide(L)' 'MESQNSAKYKLSTVVTLKNGRTSKVSRPFESRENAMQWAGDLQDTYQDLMQRNIIRGFNVTVKKMEE' A
#
# COMPACT_ATOMS: atom_id res chain seq x y z
N MET A 1 4.36 4.59 27.45
CA MET A 1 4.27 4.26 26.93
C MET A 1 4.45 3.94 26.11
N GLU A 2 4.45 3.80 25.65
CA GLU A 2 4.47 3.43 25.02
C GLU A 2 4.54 3.11 24.10
N SER A 3 5.02 3.29 23.85
CA SER A 3 5.05 2.98 22.85
C SER A 3 4.43 2.18 22.25
N GLN A 4 3.89 2.11 22.17
CA GLN A 4 3.20 1.41 21.56
C GLN A 4 3.36 1.31 20.20
N ASN A 5 4.16 1.76 19.71
CA ASN A 5 4.34 1.70 18.34
C ASN A 5 5.27 0.60 17.97
N SER A 6 4.74 -0.56 17.79
CA SER A 6 5.59 -1.68 17.43
C SER A 6 5.54 -1.98 15.95
N ALA A 7 5.13 -1.05 15.13
CA ALA A 7 5.09 -1.25 13.70
C ALA A 7 6.50 -1.39 13.16
N LYS A 8 6.73 -2.46 12.39
CA LYS A 8 8.05 -2.72 11.83
C LYS A 8 8.06 -2.62 10.31
N TYR A 9 6.91 -2.57 9.71
CA TYR A 9 6.81 -2.51 8.26
C TYR A 9 5.84 -1.43 7.86
N LYS A 10 6.07 -0.88 6.71
CA LYS A 10 5.21 0.18 6.19
C LYS A 10 4.78 -0.20 4.79
N LEU A 11 3.49 -0.23 4.59
CA LEU A 11 2.89 -0.48 3.29
C LEU A 11 2.56 0.86 2.67
N SER A 12 3.12 1.13 1.51
CA SER A 12 2.88 2.38 0.80
C SER A 12 2.16 2.07 -0.50
N THR A 13 1.12 2.82 -0.78
CA THR A 13 0.34 2.67 -1.98
C THR A 13 0.23 4.01 -2.68
N VAL A 14 0.55 4.03 -3.95
CA VAL A 14 0.40 5.22 -4.78
C VAL A 14 -0.49 4.84 -5.95
N VAL A 15 -1.57 5.58 -6.12
CA VAL A 15 -2.53 5.31 -7.19
C VAL A 15 -2.62 6.56 -8.06
N THR A 16 -2.53 6.35 -9.36
CA THR A 16 -2.69 7.45 -10.33
C THR A 16 -4.08 7.35 -10.91
N LEU A 17 -4.87 8.37 -10.66
CA LEU A 17 -6.24 8.41 -11.11
C LEU A 17 -6.31 8.76 -12.59
N LYS A 18 -7.47 8.55 -13.15
CA LYS A 18 -7.67 8.77 -14.58
C LYS A 18 -7.42 10.21 -14.98
N ASN A 19 -7.70 11.15 -14.08
CA ASN A 19 -7.49 12.56 -14.38
C ASN A 19 -6.05 13.01 -14.15
N GLY A 20 -5.16 12.09 -13.82
CA GLY A 20 -3.77 12.41 -13.61
C GLY A 20 -3.38 12.69 -12.19
N ARG A 21 -4.34 12.77 -11.30
CA ARG A 21 -4.05 13.01 -9.90
C ARG A 21 -3.52 11.75 -9.25
N THR A 22 -2.70 11.92 -8.22
CA THR A 22 -2.16 10.80 -7.48
C THR A 22 -2.70 10.81 -6.07
N SER A 23 -2.87 9.62 -5.53
CA SER A 23 -3.31 9.42 -4.15
C SER A 23 -2.29 8.52 -3.47
N LYS A 24 -1.84 8.94 -2.29
CA LYS A 24 -0.87 8.17 -1.53
C LYS A 24 -1.45 7.77 -0.20
N VAL A 25 -1.26 6.51 0.15
CA VAL A 25 -1.72 5.99 1.41
C VAL A 25 -0.60 5.15 2.01
N SER A 26 -0.39 5.31 3.32
CA SER A 26 0.60 4.52 4.03
C SER A 26 -0.05 3.89 5.24
N ARG A 27 0.33 2.66 5.52
CA ARG A 27 -0.18 1.95 6.69
C ARG A 27 0.95 1.22 7.39
N PRO A 28 0.96 1.27 8.71
CA PRO A 28 1.96 0.50 9.47
C PRO A 28 1.47 -0.90 9.73
N PHE A 29 2.40 -1.84 9.78
CA PHE A 29 2.10 -3.23 10.09
C PHE A 29 3.15 -3.75 11.04
N GLU A 30 2.75 -4.62 11.94
CA GLU A 30 3.68 -5.22 12.88
C GLU A 30 4.36 -6.43 12.28
N SER A 31 3.71 -7.09 11.35
CA SER A 31 4.18 -8.34 10.80
C SER A 31 4.40 -8.19 9.30
N ARG A 32 5.52 -8.73 8.85
CA ARG A 32 5.81 -8.74 7.42
C ARG A 32 4.76 -9.53 6.66
N GLU A 33 4.33 -10.61 7.27
CA GLU A 33 3.34 -11.48 6.66
C GLU A 33 2.04 -10.74 6.40
N ASN A 34 1.58 -9.99 7.40
CA ASN A 34 0.36 -9.21 7.25
C ASN A 34 0.53 -8.13 6.20
N ALA A 35 1.67 -7.47 6.20
CA ALA A 35 1.93 -6.41 5.23
C ALA A 35 1.91 -6.97 3.81
N MET A 36 2.54 -8.13 3.62
CA MET A 36 2.61 -8.73 2.30
C MET A 36 1.23 -9.21 1.84
N GLN A 37 0.44 -9.70 2.77
CA GLN A 37 -0.90 -10.15 2.44
C GLN A 37 -1.76 -8.97 1.98
N TRP A 38 -1.68 -7.87 2.71
CA TRP A 38 -2.41 -6.67 2.31
C TRP A 38 -1.92 -6.14 0.97
N ALA A 39 -0.60 -6.19 0.76
CA ALA A 39 -0.03 -5.73 -0.50
C ALA A 39 -0.59 -6.55 -1.66
N GLY A 40 -0.67 -7.86 -1.48
CA GLY A 40 -1.23 -8.72 -2.53
C GLY A 40 -2.67 -8.40 -2.83
N ASP A 41 -3.46 -8.20 -1.77
CA ASP A 41 -4.87 -7.87 -1.95
C ASP A 41 -5.02 -6.53 -2.68
N LEU A 42 -4.23 -5.55 -2.29
CA LEU A 42 -4.31 -4.24 -2.93
C LEU A 42 -3.88 -4.31 -4.39
N GLN A 43 -2.84 -5.09 -4.67
CA GLN A 43 -2.41 -5.23 -6.05
C GLN A 43 -3.51 -5.83 -6.92
N ASP A 44 -4.17 -6.86 -6.41
CA ASP A 44 -5.25 -7.47 -7.17
C ASP A 44 -6.38 -6.48 -7.41
N THR A 45 -6.73 -5.73 -6.38
CA THR A 45 -7.81 -4.77 -6.48
C THR A 45 -7.49 -3.68 -7.49
N TYR A 46 -6.29 -3.10 -7.39
CA TYR A 46 -5.92 -2.02 -8.29
C TYR A 46 -5.70 -2.51 -9.71
N GLN A 47 -5.22 -3.73 -9.85
CA GLN A 47 -5.06 -4.29 -11.19
C GLN A 47 -6.41 -4.44 -11.87
N ASP A 48 -7.40 -4.87 -11.11
CA ASP A 48 -8.76 -4.94 -11.63
C ASP A 48 -9.26 -3.57 -12.04
N LEU A 49 -9.00 -2.57 -11.22
CA LEU A 49 -9.40 -1.21 -11.54
C LEU A 49 -8.71 -0.69 -12.79
N MET A 50 -7.45 -1.07 -12.97
CA MET A 50 -6.72 -0.69 -14.18
C MET A 50 -7.35 -1.32 -15.42
N GLN A 51 -7.72 -2.57 -15.32
CA GLN A 51 -8.33 -3.26 -16.45
C GLN A 51 -9.66 -2.65 -16.82
N ARG A 52 -10.35 -2.12 -15.82
CA ARG A 52 -11.61 -1.45 -16.05
C ARG A 52 -11.45 0.01 -16.46
N ASN A 53 -10.20 0.46 -16.55
CA ASN A 53 -9.91 1.82 -16.97
C ASN A 53 -10.38 2.85 -15.95
N ILE A 54 -10.45 2.47 -14.69
CA ILE A 54 -10.86 3.38 -13.62
C ILE A 54 -9.67 4.17 -13.10
N ILE A 55 -8.48 3.54 -13.09
CA ILE A 55 -7.25 4.23 -12.70
C ILE A 55 -6.22 4.06 -13.81
N ARG A 56 -5.21 4.92 -13.79
CA ARG A 56 -4.16 4.88 -14.79
C ARG A 56 -3.01 3.98 -14.40
N GLY A 57 -2.72 3.92 -13.13
CA GLY A 57 -1.63 3.10 -12.65
C GLY A 57 -1.61 3.06 -11.15
N PHE A 58 -0.74 2.22 -10.62
CA PHE A 58 -0.60 2.11 -9.18
C PHE A 58 0.76 1.52 -8.84
N ASN A 59 1.16 1.70 -7.59
CA ASN A 59 2.38 1.12 -7.09
C ASN A 59 2.19 0.76 -5.63
N VAL A 60 2.50 -0.48 -5.28
CA VAL A 60 2.37 -0.97 -3.92
C VAL A 60 3.72 -1.46 -3.47
N THR A 61 4.22 -0.92 -2.35
CA THR A 61 5.52 -1.31 -1.83
C THR A 61 5.42 -1.58 -0.34
N VAL A 62 6.23 -2.52 0.11
CA VAL A 62 6.36 -2.83 1.54
C VAL A 62 7.80 -2.56 1.91
N LYS A 63 8.00 -1.72 2.90
CA LYS A 63 9.33 -1.38 3.37
C LYS A 63 9.47 -1.76 4.82
N LYS A 64 10.66 -2.22 5.18
CA LYS A 64 10.98 -2.45 6.57
C LYS A 64 11.37 -1.14 7.20
N MET A 65 10.72 -0.81 8.30
CA MET A 65 11.03 0.41 9.02
C MET A 65 12.18 0.15 9.96
N GLU A 66 13.15 1.06 9.94
CA GLU A 66 14.28 0.90 10.81
C GLU A 66 14.17 1.85 11.96
N GLU A 67 14.78 1.43 13.07
CA GLU A 67 14.71 2.21 14.21
C GLU A 67 15.63 3.19 14.29
#